data_0517a16985cbfeee50f917fbab3c2e4c
#
_entry.id   0517a16985cbfeee50f917fbab3c2e4c
#
_cell.length_a   1.000
_cell.length_b   1.000
_cell.length_c   1.000
_cell.angle_alpha   90.00
_cell.angle_beta   90.00
_cell.angle_gamma   90.00
#
_symmetry.space_group_name_H-M   'P 1'
#
loop_
_entity.id
_entity.type
_entity.pdbx_description
1 polymer ?
#
loop_
_entity_poly.entity_id
_entity_poly.type
_entity_poly.pdbx_seq_one_letter_code
_entity_poly.pdbx_strand_id
1 'polypeptide(L)'
;IFPQKSYSLETRWPDSSNQNVSLFGWPSDNDWILHAPYTDKSLMRNVLTYKIGNELGRWAPRTQFCEVILNGNYVGVYVFMERIKTSSGRVNIPGLDYADTLNDQITGGYIVKVDKTSGGGQIAWNSPYGAQVPGNGTISFQLHDPEYDTIHPFQKAYIQDYITDWEQALKSTAFTHPIVGYKPFIDVRSFIDYFLVTELSK
;
A
#
# COMPACT_ATOMS: atom_id res chain seq x y z
N ILE A 1 17.38 14.36 5.45
CA ILE A 1 16.97 14.29 4.02
C ILE A 1 18.17 13.75 3.26
N PHE A 2 17.96 12.64 2.52
CA PHE A 2 19.01 12.04 1.69
C PHE A 2 19.28 12.90 0.45
N PRO A 3 20.54 12.92 -0.06
CA PRO A 3 20.88 13.63 -1.29
C PRO A 3 20.08 13.17 -2.50
N GLN A 4 19.93 11.85 -2.67
CA GLN A 4 19.11 11.26 -3.72
C GLN A 4 17.65 11.16 -3.24
N LYS A 5 16.74 11.80 -3.96
CA LYS A 5 15.31 11.88 -3.59
C LYS A 5 14.48 10.96 -4.48
N SER A 6 13.46 10.35 -3.87
CA SER A 6 12.42 9.66 -4.64
C SER A 6 11.42 10.67 -5.22
N TYR A 7 10.83 10.32 -6.36
CA TYR A 7 9.85 11.16 -7.05
C TYR A 7 8.60 10.35 -7.39
N SER A 8 7.43 10.97 -7.23
CA SER A 8 6.22 10.53 -7.91
C SER A 8 6.17 11.17 -9.29
N LEU A 9 5.77 10.39 -10.29
CA LEU A 9 5.64 10.83 -11.67
C LEU A 9 4.22 10.60 -12.13
N GLU A 10 3.70 11.58 -12.87
CA GLU A 10 2.44 11.43 -13.58
C GLU A 10 2.66 11.78 -15.06
N THR A 11 2.21 10.90 -15.94
CA THR A 11 2.17 11.20 -17.37
C THR A 11 0.88 11.92 -17.70
N ARG A 12 1.01 13.08 -18.39
CA ARG A 12 -0.11 13.96 -18.71
C ARG A 12 -0.07 14.42 -20.16
N TRP A 13 -1.24 14.66 -20.72
CA TRP A 13 -1.39 15.38 -21.98
C TRP A 13 -1.08 16.88 -21.81
N PRO A 14 -0.83 17.64 -22.91
CA PRO A 14 -0.59 19.09 -22.83
C PRO A 14 -1.72 19.89 -22.16
N ASP A 15 -2.96 19.38 -22.18
CA ASP A 15 -4.11 19.96 -21.49
C ASP A 15 -4.19 19.61 -19.99
N SER A 16 -3.16 18.97 -19.45
CA SER A 16 -3.05 18.49 -18.08
C SER A 16 -3.96 17.32 -17.71
N SER A 17 -4.69 16.73 -18.64
CA SER A 17 -5.41 15.49 -18.41
C SER A 17 -4.46 14.30 -18.29
N ASN A 18 -4.89 13.24 -17.60
CA ASN A 18 -4.09 12.05 -17.37
C ASN A 18 -3.82 11.31 -18.70
N GLN A 19 -2.57 10.98 -18.96
CA GLN A 19 -2.16 10.19 -20.10
C GLN A 19 -1.71 8.80 -19.65
N ASN A 20 -2.58 7.81 -19.80
CA ASN A 20 -2.19 6.42 -19.52
C ASN A 20 -1.23 5.92 -20.60
N VAL A 21 -0.07 5.43 -20.18
CA VAL A 21 0.97 4.87 -21.06
C VAL A 21 1.35 3.47 -20.57
N SER A 22 1.69 2.57 -21.49
CA SER A 22 2.28 1.29 -21.16
C SER A 22 3.81 1.43 -21.25
N LEU A 23 4.48 1.27 -20.13
CA LEU A 23 5.94 1.29 -20.04
C LEU A 23 6.46 -0.12 -19.72
N PHE A 24 7.54 -0.53 -20.34
CA PHE A 24 8.16 -1.87 -20.17
C PHE A 24 7.20 -3.06 -20.40
N GLY A 25 6.12 -2.86 -21.15
CA GLY A 25 5.07 -3.87 -21.37
C GLY A 25 4.13 -4.07 -20.16
N TRP A 26 4.19 -3.18 -19.17
CA TRP A 26 3.29 -3.22 -18.02
C TRP A 26 1.91 -2.64 -18.37
N PRO A 27 0.87 -2.94 -17.56
CA PRO A 27 -0.44 -2.34 -17.75
C PRO A 27 -0.37 -0.83 -17.86
N SER A 28 -1.20 -0.28 -18.74
CA SER A 28 -1.25 1.16 -18.99
C SER A 28 -1.74 1.92 -17.78
N ASP A 29 -1.01 2.95 -17.37
CA ASP A 29 -1.32 3.83 -16.25
C ASP A 29 -0.63 5.19 -16.44
N ASN A 30 -1.02 6.18 -15.65
CA ASN A 30 -0.37 7.50 -15.62
C ASN A 30 0.51 7.73 -14.39
N ASP A 31 0.40 6.88 -13.35
CA ASP A 31 1.07 7.04 -12.06
C ASP A 31 2.26 6.09 -11.90
N TRP A 32 3.43 6.66 -11.65
CA TRP A 32 4.69 5.94 -11.51
C TRP A 32 5.52 6.51 -10.37
N ILE A 33 6.54 5.76 -9.95
CA ILE A 33 7.48 6.16 -8.91
C ILE A 33 8.90 5.97 -9.41
N LEU A 34 9.76 6.96 -9.19
CA LEU A 34 11.21 6.80 -9.19
C LEU A 34 11.66 6.68 -7.74
N HIS A 35 11.89 5.45 -7.30
CA HIS A 35 12.40 5.17 -5.97
C HIS A 35 13.91 5.33 -5.94
N ALA A 36 14.42 6.16 -5.03
CA ALA A 36 15.83 6.34 -4.78
C ALA A 36 16.30 5.36 -3.69
N PRO A 37 17.02 4.27 -4.00
CA PRO A 37 17.44 3.28 -3.00
C PRO A 37 18.71 3.72 -2.24
N TYR A 38 18.80 4.98 -1.85
CA TYR A 38 20.01 5.61 -1.29
C TYR A 38 20.58 4.91 -0.05
N THR A 39 19.71 4.40 0.82
CA THR A 39 20.12 3.72 2.06
C THR A 39 20.41 2.24 1.86
N ASP A 40 20.03 1.69 0.74
CA ASP A 40 20.27 0.29 0.39
C ASP A 40 21.49 0.19 -0.52
N LYS A 41 22.63 -0.19 0.04
CA LYS A 41 23.89 -0.33 -0.71
C LYS A 41 23.84 -1.41 -1.80
N SER A 42 22.92 -2.35 -1.70
CA SER A 42 22.71 -3.37 -2.74
C SER A 42 21.83 -2.87 -3.88
N LEU A 43 21.05 -1.82 -3.65
CA LEU A 43 20.00 -1.25 -4.51
C LEU A 43 18.85 -2.23 -4.81
N MET A 44 18.86 -3.43 -4.25
CA MET A 44 18.01 -4.56 -4.68
C MET A 44 16.91 -4.94 -3.71
N ARG A 45 16.93 -4.47 -2.46
CA ARG A 45 16.00 -4.97 -1.43
C ARG A 45 14.54 -4.84 -1.84
N ASN A 46 14.10 -3.65 -2.25
CA ASN A 46 12.73 -3.42 -2.68
C ASN A 46 12.39 -4.24 -3.93
N VAL A 47 13.31 -4.28 -4.91
CA VAL A 47 13.12 -5.05 -6.15
C VAL A 47 12.94 -6.53 -5.85
N LEU A 48 13.79 -7.09 -4.98
CA LEU A 48 13.73 -8.49 -4.60
C LEU A 48 12.45 -8.82 -3.83
N THR A 49 12.09 -7.97 -2.86
CA THR A 49 10.86 -8.16 -2.06
C THR A 49 9.61 -8.17 -2.94
N TYR A 50 9.50 -7.21 -3.85
CA TYR A 50 8.35 -7.16 -4.77
C TYR A 50 8.35 -8.32 -5.75
N LYS A 51 9.52 -8.73 -6.24
CA LYS A 51 9.63 -9.91 -7.09
C LYS A 51 9.16 -11.17 -6.37
N ILE A 52 9.58 -11.40 -5.14
CA ILE A 52 9.13 -12.55 -4.32
C ILE A 52 7.62 -12.50 -4.12
N GLY A 53 7.04 -11.33 -3.81
CA GLY A 53 5.60 -11.18 -3.70
C GLY A 53 4.86 -11.61 -4.97
N ASN A 54 5.31 -11.16 -6.12
CA ASN A 54 4.74 -11.54 -7.42
C ASN A 54 4.90 -13.03 -7.73
N GLU A 55 6.05 -13.64 -7.43
CA GLU A 55 6.29 -15.09 -7.60
C GLU A 55 5.37 -15.95 -6.71
N LEU A 56 4.97 -15.45 -5.55
CA LEU A 56 3.98 -16.07 -4.68
C LEU A 56 2.53 -15.88 -5.17
N GLY A 57 2.34 -15.21 -6.32
CA GLY A 57 1.02 -14.88 -6.87
C GLY A 57 0.30 -13.77 -6.12
N ARG A 58 1.03 -12.94 -5.35
CA ARG A 58 0.51 -11.73 -4.71
C ARG A 58 0.89 -10.51 -5.54
N TRP A 59 -0.04 -9.61 -5.74
CA TRP A 59 0.29 -8.39 -6.44
C TRP A 59 1.31 -7.57 -5.64
N ALA A 60 2.38 -7.19 -6.29
CA ALA A 60 3.36 -6.23 -5.80
C ALA A 60 3.82 -5.33 -6.96
N PRO A 61 4.28 -4.09 -6.71
CA PRO A 61 4.74 -3.21 -7.76
C PRO A 61 5.78 -3.86 -8.66
N ARG A 62 5.60 -3.80 -9.99
CA ARG A 62 6.63 -4.18 -10.93
C ARG A 62 7.74 -3.14 -10.89
N THR A 63 8.97 -3.57 -11.06
CA THR A 63 10.15 -2.74 -10.89
C THR A 63 11.12 -2.88 -12.05
N GLN A 64 11.79 -1.77 -12.42
CA GLN A 64 12.83 -1.74 -13.43
C GLN A 64 13.94 -0.77 -12.98
N PHE A 65 15.19 -1.20 -13.01
CA PHE A 65 16.30 -0.28 -12.80
C PHE A 65 16.43 0.68 -13.98
N CYS A 66 16.71 1.93 -13.68
CA CYS A 66 16.95 2.96 -14.66
C CYS A 66 17.99 3.98 -14.17
N GLU A 67 18.67 4.61 -15.10
CA GLU A 67 19.46 5.80 -14.83
C GLU A 67 18.61 7.04 -15.09
N VAL A 68 18.74 8.05 -14.24
CA VAL A 68 17.91 9.25 -14.32
C VAL A 68 18.78 10.47 -14.59
N ILE A 69 18.40 11.22 -15.64
CA ILE A 69 18.91 12.55 -15.97
C ILE A 69 17.78 13.54 -15.72
N LEU A 70 17.95 14.41 -14.75
CA LEU A 70 16.96 15.45 -14.40
C LEU A 70 17.49 16.81 -14.81
N ASN A 71 16.79 17.49 -15.73
CA ASN A 71 17.18 18.80 -16.27
C ASN A 71 18.64 18.84 -16.78
N GLY A 72 19.05 17.79 -17.47
CA GLY A 72 20.41 17.66 -18.01
C GLY A 72 21.47 17.20 -17.01
N ASN A 73 21.12 17.02 -15.72
CA ASN A 73 22.04 16.53 -14.70
C ASN A 73 21.80 15.05 -14.41
N TYR A 74 22.86 14.25 -14.40
CA TYR A 74 22.80 12.87 -13.97
C TYR A 74 22.59 12.78 -12.45
N VAL A 75 21.51 12.15 -12.02
CA VAL A 75 21.15 12.05 -10.59
C VAL A 75 21.28 10.61 -10.03
N GLY A 76 21.69 9.65 -10.85
CA GLY A 76 22.05 8.31 -10.41
C GLY A 76 21.10 7.22 -10.86
N VAL A 77 21.29 6.03 -10.28
CA VAL A 77 20.48 4.84 -10.53
C VAL A 77 19.24 4.88 -9.63
N TYR A 78 18.10 4.62 -10.23
CA TYR A 78 16.79 4.55 -9.57
C TYR A 78 16.10 3.23 -9.86
N VAL A 79 15.10 2.92 -9.05
CA VAL A 79 14.12 1.89 -9.34
C VAL A 79 12.85 2.57 -9.83
N PHE A 80 12.57 2.44 -11.13
CA PHE A 80 11.28 2.82 -11.69
C PHE A 80 10.26 1.76 -11.31
N MET A 81 9.10 2.16 -10.80
CA MET A 81 8.12 1.23 -10.27
C MET A 81 6.69 1.76 -10.37
N GLU A 82 5.77 0.84 -10.28
CA GLU A 82 4.35 1.12 -10.22
C GLU A 82 3.96 1.79 -8.91
N ARG A 83 3.06 2.79 -8.97
CA ARG A 83 2.40 3.32 -7.77
C ARG A 83 1.34 2.32 -7.29
N ILE A 84 1.27 2.09 -5.98
CA ILE A 84 0.22 1.28 -5.37
C ILE A 84 -1.07 2.09 -5.39
N LYS A 85 -2.10 1.57 -6.04
CA LYS A 85 -3.45 2.13 -6.08
C LYS A 85 -4.45 1.09 -6.53
N THR A 86 -5.73 1.36 -6.28
CA THR A 86 -6.82 0.52 -6.78
C THR A 86 -6.99 0.72 -8.29
N SER A 87 -6.74 -0.31 -9.07
CA SER A 87 -7.07 -0.39 -10.50
C SER A 87 -6.93 -1.84 -11.00
N SER A 88 -7.53 -2.14 -12.15
CA SER A 88 -7.45 -3.47 -12.76
C SER A 88 -6.02 -3.89 -13.15
N GLY A 89 -5.13 -2.94 -13.39
CA GLY A 89 -3.71 -3.18 -13.70
C GLY A 89 -2.78 -3.20 -12.48
N ARG A 90 -3.27 -2.80 -11.32
CA ARG A 90 -2.55 -2.68 -10.05
C ARG A 90 -3.18 -3.58 -8.99
N VAL A 91 -3.63 -3.01 -7.89
CA VAL A 91 -4.41 -3.74 -6.87
C VAL A 91 -5.84 -3.87 -7.38
N ASN A 92 -6.17 -5.04 -7.92
CA ASN A 92 -7.46 -5.30 -8.54
C ASN A 92 -8.52 -5.64 -7.49
N ILE A 93 -8.99 -4.63 -6.80
CA ILE A 93 -10.11 -4.67 -5.86
C ILE A 93 -11.21 -3.73 -6.36
N PRO A 94 -12.49 -3.92 -5.97
CA PRO A 94 -13.56 -2.99 -6.31
C PRO A 94 -13.20 -1.56 -5.87
N GLY A 95 -13.39 -0.58 -6.74
CA GLY A 95 -13.28 0.82 -6.36
C GLY A 95 -14.43 1.23 -5.44
N LEU A 96 -14.23 2.27 -4.62
CA LEU A 96 -15.26 2.90 -3.83
C LEU A 96 -15.57 4.27 -4.42
N ASP A 97 -16.86 4.51 -4.66
CA ASP A 97 -17.34 5.85 -4.97
C ASP A 97 -17.72 6.58 -3.67
N TYR A 98 -17.57 7.87 -3.62
CA TYR A 98 -18.01 8.69 -2.47
C TYR A 98 -19.50 8.49 -2.13
N ALA A 99 -20.33 8.19 -3.13
CA ALA A 99 -21.75 7.93 -2.97
C ALA A 99 -22.08 6.55 -2.38
N ASP A 100 -21.11 5.63 -2.31
CA ASP A 100 -21.27 4.30 -1.73
C ASP A 100 -21.35 4.39 -0.21
N THR A 101 -22.57 4.46 0.33
CA THR A 101 -22.80 4.70 1.77
C THR A 101 -23.59 3.61 2.46
N LEU A 102 -24.06 2.59 1.72
CA LEU A 102 -24.97 1.57 2.24
C LEU A 102 -24.34 0.18 2.23
N ASN A 103 -24.50 -0.54 3.35
CA ASN A 103 -24.26 -1.99 3.51
C ASN A 103 -23.19 -2.58 2.58
N ASP A 104 -23.61 -3.32 1.54
CA ASP A 104 -22.72 -4.06 0.66
C ASP A 104 -21.80 -3.16 -0.18
N GLN A 105 -22.18 -1.90 -0.42
CA GLN A 105 -21.40 -0.96 -1.20
C GLN A 105 -20.10 -0.55 -0.49
N ILE A 106 -20.13 -0.46 0.85
CA ILE A 106 -18.97 -0.02 1.65
C ILE A 106 -18.05 -1.15 2.11
N THR A 107 -18.31 -2.40 1.70
CA THR A 107 -17.59 -3.58 2.22
C THR A 107 -16.24 -3.87 1.58
N GLY A 108 -15.86 -3.16 0.51
CA GLY A 108 -14.63 -3.42 -0.23
C GLY A 108 -13.94 -2.15 -0.71
N GLY A 109 -12.80 -2.33 -1.41
CA GLY A 109 -12.12 -1.22 -2.08
C GLY A 109 -11.18 -0.40 -1.20
N TYR A 110 -10.69 -0.95 -0.09
CA TYR A 110 -9.75 -0.25 0.79
C TYR A 110 -8.33 -0.79 0.65
N ILE A 111 -7.36 0.11 0.63
CA ILE A 111 -5.96 -0.22 0.86
C ILE A 111 -5.53 0.45 2.17
N VAL A 112 -5.20 -0.35 3.17
CA VAL A 112 -4.71 0.11 4.47
C VAL A 112 -3.25 -0.27 4.60
N LYS A 113 -2.42 0.65 5.09
CA LYS A 113 -1.00 0.41 5.35
C LYS A 113 -0.68 0.63 6.83
N VAL A 114 0.34 -0.07 7.30
CA VAL A 114 0.97 0.20 8.60
C VAL A 114 2.23 0.99 8.34
N ASP A 115 2.24 2.26 8.74
CA ASP A 115 3.37 3.16 8.51
C ASP A 115 3.38 4.27 9.57
N LYS A 116 4.52 4.97 9.69
CA LYS A 116 4.63 6.17 10.50
C LYS A 116 3.85 7.32 9.86
N THR A 117 3.16 8.09 10.67
CA THR A 117 2.50 9.31 10.21
C THR A 117 3.54 10.38 9.88
N SER A 118 3.64 10.77 8.62
CA SER A 118 4.51 11.85 8.15
C SER A 118 3.82 12.64 7.04
N GLY A 119 3.79 13.95 7.13
CA GLY A 119 3.07 14.84 6.21
C GLY A 119 1.63 15.12 6.67
N GLY A 120 0.92 15.97 5.94
CA GLY A 120 -0.50 16.29 6.18
C GLY A 120 -1.43 15.48 5.27
N GLY A 121 -2.75 15.51 5.54
CA GLY A 121 -3.76 14.95 4.66
C GLY A 121 -3.87 13.42 4.70
N GLN A 122 -3.59 12.81 5.85
CA GLN A 122 -3.68 11.36 6.02
C GLN A 122 -4.82 11.02 6.98
N ILE A 123 -5.58 9.96 6.67
CA ILE A 123 -6.45 9.31 7.63
C ILE A 123 -5.63 8.23 8.31
N ALA A 124 -5.33 8.44 9.59
CA ALA A 124 -4.59 7.50 10.41
C ALA A 124 -5.32 7.27 11.74
N TRP A 125 -5.18 6.06 12.27
CA TRP A 125 -5.62 5.70 13.62
C TRP A 125 -4.67 4.69 14.23
N ASN A 126 -4.63 4.64 15.52
CA ASN A 126 -3.73 3.76 16.23
C ASN A 126 -4.44 2.50 16.71
N SER A 127 -3.76 1.36 16.59
CA SER A 127 -4.18 0.14 17.25
C SER A 127 -4.22 0.34 18.78
N PRO A 128 -5.31 -0.05 19.45
CA PRO A 128 -5.35 -0.04 20.91
C PRO A 128 -4.37 -1.04 21.56
N TYR A 129 -3.81 -1.95 20.76
CA TYR A 129 -2.89 -3.00 21.21
C TYR A 129 -1.42 -2.66 20.99
N GLY A 130 -1.10 -1.67 20.20
CA GLY A 130 0.27 -1.31 19.82
C GLY A 130 1.17 -0.89 21.00
N ALA A 131 0.61 -0.27 22.04
CA ALA A 131 1.36 0.16 23.22
C ALA A 131 1.88 -1.01 24.10
N GLN A 132 1.50 -2.23 23.81
CA GLN A 132 1.91 -3.44 24.55
C GLN A 132 3.12 -4.14 23.90
N VAL A 133 3.63 -3.62 22.78
CA VAL A 133 4.81 -4.16 22.11
C VAL A 133 6.06 -3.67 22.84
N PRO A 134 6.97 -4.55 23.28
CA PRO A 134 8.26 -4.14 23.83
C PRO A 134 9.02 -3.27 22.82
N GLY A 135 9.43 -2.07 23.21
CA GLY A 135 10.08 -1.10 22.33
C GLY A 135 9.24 0.13 21.98
N ASN A 136 8.09 0.29 22.59
CA ASN A 136 7.24 1.49 22.54
C ASN A 136 6.67 1.83 21.15
N GLY A 137 6.41 0.81 20.34
CA GLY A 137 5.85 0.97 19.00
C GLY A 137 4.33 1.11 19.01
N THR A 138 3.84 2.32 18.73
CA THR A 138 2.44 2.49 18.34
C THR A 138 2.26 1.93 16.93
N ILE A 139 1.35 0.96 16.77
CA ILE A 139 0.94 0.51 15.43
C ILE A 139 -0.04 1.55 14.90
N SER A 140 0.38 2.28 13.86
CA SER A 140 -0.48 3.24 13.18
C SER A 140 -0.96 2.66 11.86
N PHE A 141 -2.27 2.50 11.75
CA PHE A 141 -2.93 2.20 10.49
C PHE A 141 -3.18 3.49 9.73
N GLN A 142 -2.98 3.44 8.43
CA GLN A 142 -3.24 4.58 7.55
C GLN A 142 -4.04 4.10 6.35
N LEU A 143 -5.09 4.85 6.02
CA LEU A 143 -5.79 4.64 4.77
C LEU A 143 -4.92 5.17 3.62
N HIS A 144 -4.69 4.32 2.64
CA HIS A 144 -3.94 4.65 1.43
C HIS A 144 -4.85 4.89 0.23
N ASP A 145 -5.92 4.10 0.12
CA ASP A 145 -6.95 4.21 -0.91
C ASP A 145 -8.31 3.79 -0.29
N PRO A 146 -9.39 4.59 -0.42
CA PRO A 146 -9.48 5.92 -1.03
C PRO A 146 -8.63 7.00 -0.35
N GLU A 147 -8.29 8.07 -1.09
CA GLU A 147 -7.56 9.20 -0.53
C GLU A 147 -8.42 9.98 0.48
N TYR A 148 -7.79 10.74 1.38
CA TYR A 148 -8.46 11.37 2.52
C TYR A 148 -9.56 12.37 2.13
N ASP A 149 -9.46 12.98 0.97
CA ASP A 149 -10.40 13.98 0.43
C ASP A 149 -11.51 13.34 -0.45
N THR A 150 -11.40 12.06 -0.74
CA THR A 150 -12.36 11.32 -1.58
C THR A 150 -13.17 10.29 -0.81
N ILE A 151 -12.84 10.00 0.46
CA ILE A 151 -13.56 9.02 1.26
C ILE A 151 -14.76 9.62 1.98
N HIS A 152 -15.89 8.92 1.96
CA HIS A 152 -17.07 9.27 2.74
C HIS A 152 -16.89 8.90 4.24
N PRO A 153 -17.44 9.71 5.20
CA PRO A 153 -17.33 9.39 6.63
C PRO A 153 -17.82 7.99 7.02
N PHE A 154 -18.86 7.46 6.39
CA PHE A 154 -19.35 6.10 6.65
C PHE A 154 -18.35 5.02 6.19
N GLN A 155 -17.71 5.20 5.04
CA GLN A 155 -16.66 4.31 4.56
C GLN A 155 -15.47 4.31 5.51
N LYS A 156 -15.08 5.49 5.98
CA LYS A 156 -14.01 5.64 6.97
C LYS A 156 -14.36 4.91 8.28
N ALA A 157 -15.55 5.11 8.81
CA ALA A 157 -15.99 4.42 10.02
C ALA A 157 -15.97 2.91 9.81
N TYR A 158 -16.54 2.42 8.71
CA TYR A 158 -16.57 1.01 8.39
C TYR A 158 -15.18 0.35 8.41
N ILE A 159 -14.19 0.90 7.71
CA ILE A 159 -12.86 0.27 7.67
C ILE A 159 -12.13 0.34 9.02
N GLN A 160 -12.35 1.39 9.80
CA GLN A 160 -11.80 1.49 11.15
C GLN A 160 -12.43 0.46 12.09
N ASP A 161 -13.74 0.29 12.04
CA ASP A 161 -14.47 -0.71 12.83
C ASP A 161 -14.05 -2.12 12.42
N TYR A 162 -13.96 -2.40 11.12
CA TYR A 162 -13.52 -3.71 10.61
C TYR A 162 -12.13 -4.11 11.12
N ILE A 163 -11.17 -3.20 11.09
CA ILE A 163 -9.81 -3.45 11.62
C ILE A 163 -9.86 -3.64 13.14
N THR A 164 -10.65 -2.86 13.84
CA THR A 164 -10.81 -2.97 15.30
C THR A 164 -11.42 -4.32 15.70
N ASP A 165 -12.46 -4.76 14.99
CA ASP A 165 -13.11 -6.05 15.22
C ASP A 165 -12.16 -7.22 14.94
N TRP A 166 -11.36 -7.12 13.87
CA TRP A 166 -10.32 -8.09 13.59
C TRP A 166 -9.27 -8.18 14.70
N GLU A 167 -8.76 -7.05 15.18
CA GLU A 167 -7.80 -7.01 16.28
C GLU A 167 -8.40 -7.58 17.58
N GLN A 168 -9.67 -7.28 17.87
CA GLN A 168 -10.39 -7.85 19.01
C GLN A 168 -10.55 -9.37 18.89
N ALA A 169 -10.90 -9.86 17.70
CA ALA A 169 -11.01 -11.30 17.42
C ALA A 169 -9.68 -12.01 17.64
N LEU A 170 -8.56 -11.43 17.19
CA LEU A 170 -7.21 -11.95 17.42
C LEU A 170 -6.83 -11.98 18.92
N LYS A 171 -7.25 -11.00 19.69
CA LYS A 171 -6.95 -10.85 21.12
C LYS A 171 -7.82 -11.75 22.00
N SER A 172 -8.97 -12.19 21.49
CA SER A 172 -9.94 -12.96 22.28
C SER A 172 -9.43 -14.36 22.63
N THR A 173 -9.97 -14.96 23.69
CA THR A 173 -9.72 -16.36 24.02
C THR A 173 -10.29 -17.33 22.98
N ALA A 174 -11.25 -16.87 22.16
CA ALA A 174 -11.88 -17.61 21.08
C ALA A 174 -11.23 -17.30 19.71
N PHE A 175 -9.98 -16.83 19.65
CA PHE A 175 -9.34 -16.34 18.41
C PHE A 175 -9.34 -17.36 17.26
N THR A 176 -9.30 -18.66 17.55
CA THR A 176 -9.34 -19.73 16.53
C THR A 176 -10.76 -20.18 16.16
N HIS A 177 -11.80 -19.65 16.83
CA HIS A 177 -13.17 -20.06 16.56
C HIS A 177 -13.58 -19.69 15.11
N PRO A 178 -14.25 -20.60 14.37
CA PRO A 178 -14.48 -20.41 12.93
C PRO A 178 -15.37 -19.21 12.56
N ILE A 179 -16.24 -18.75 13.50
CA ILE A 179 -17.20 -17.67 13.25
C ILE A 179 -16.77 -16.35 13.92
N VAL A 180 -16.34 -16.41 15.18
CA VAL A 180 -16.03 -15.20 15.97
C VAL A 180 -14.53 -14.96 16.17
N GLY A 181 -13.69 -15.84 15.64
CA GLY A 181 -12.23 -15.67 15.63
C GLY A 181 -11.75 -14.86 14.42
N TYR A 182 -10.45 -14.91 14.16
CA TYR A 182 -9.81 -14.11 13.10
C TYR A 182 -10.14 -14.55 11.67
N LYS A 183 -10.53 -15.81 11.45
CA LYS A 183 -10.69 -16.38 10.11
C LYS A 183 -11.70 -15.67 9.20
N PRO A 184 -12.84 -15.16 9.68
CA PRO A 184 -13.76 -14.41 8.84
C PRO A 184 -13.21 -13.08 8.32
N PHE A 185 -12.16 -12.55 8.97
CA PHE A 185 -11.60 -11.23 8.63
C PHE A 185 -10.45 -11.29 7.62
N ILE A 186 -9.76 -12.42 7.49
CA ILE A 186 -8.56 -12.50 6.66
C ILE A 186 -8.53 -13.77 5.79
N ASP A 187 -7.95 -13.63 4.60
CA ASP A 187 -7.41 -14.78 3.88
C ASP A 187 -6.10 -15.20 4.56
N VAL A 188 -6.18 -16.28 5.33
CA VAL A 188 -5.07 -16.78 6.15
C VAL A 188 -3.82 -17.05 5.32
N ARG A 189 -3.98 -17.60 4.11
CA ARG A 189 -2.86 -17.90 3.22
C ARG A 189 -2.18 -16.62 2.75
N SER A 190 -2.96 -15.65 2.30
CA SER A 190 -2.44 -14.34 1.91
C SER A 190 -1.70 -13.64 3.04
N PHE A 191 -2.24 -13.71 4.25
CA PHE A 191 -1.62 -13.12 5.43
C PHE A 191 -0.29 -13.78 5.79
N ILE A 192 -0.21 -15.12 5.72
CA ILE A 192 1.04 -15.87 5.96
C ILE A 192 2.08 -15.54 4.88
N ASP A 193 1.70 -15.50 3.60
CA ASP A 193 2.60 -15.14 2.50
C ASP A 193 3.20 -13.74 2.74
N TYR A 194 2.37 -12.76 3.09
CA TYR A 194 2.80 -11.41 3.41
C TYR A 194 3.75 -11.38 4.62
N PHE A 195 3.41 -12.09 5.70
CA PHE A 195 4.26 -12.20 6.89
C PHE A 195 5.63 -12.77 6.55
N LEU A 196 5.69 -13.87 5.80
CA LEU A 196 6.95 -14.52 5.41
C LEU A 196 7.80 -13.59 4.53
N VAL A 197 7.20 -12.93 3.54
CA VAL A 197 7.92 -11.98 2.67
C VAL A 197 8.50 -10.83 3.49
N THR A 198 7.73 -10.26 4.40
CA THR A 198 8.21 -9.14 5.23
C THR A 198 9.30 -9.56 6.22
N GLU A 199 9.24 -10.77 6.78
CA GLU A 199 10.30 -11.28 7.67
C GLU A 199 11.59 -11.62 6.90
N LEU A 200 11.50 -12.16 5.70
CA LEU A 200 12.66 -12.50 4.87
C LEU A 200 13.35 -11.29 4.25
N SER A 201 12.66 -10.15 4.14
CA SER A 201 13.17 -8.93 3.50
C SER A 201 13.76 -7.90 4.48
N LYS A 202 13.83 -8.21 5.76
CA LYS A 202 14.40 -7.35 6.82
C LYS A 202 15.90 -7.14 6.73
#